data_01f6ee274362633fcd875e99c65a6357
#
_entry.id   01f6ee274362633fcd875e99c65a6357
#
_cell.length_a   1.000
_cell.length_b   1.000
_cell.length_c   1.000
_cell.angle_alpha   90.00
_cell.angle_beta   90.00
_cell.angle_gamma   90.00
#
_symmetry.space_group_name_H-M   'P 1'
#
loop_
_entity.id
_entity.type
_entity.pdbx_description
1 polymer ?
#
loop_
_entity_poly.entity_id
_entity_poly.type
_entity_poly.pdbx_seq_one_letter_code
_entity_poly.pdbx_strand_id
1 'polypeptide(L)'
;MKLKTILLTALAAVLLCSCSDENKNLLDYDKDYDFTAELTTQATDVIPNTSIAFSVVIKDAGPKVNTIKMSCITSGCGSISCNGVTLQEQSGFVDVKNGDVVNFMPSSPSGSFILTFSDEKTTERYEVVMRERANTGKGYISWMHPLYEGI
;
A
#
# COMPACT_ATOMS: atom_id res chain seq x y z
N MET A 1 17.30 -33.16 52.96
CA MET A 1 17.40 -33.64 51.58
C MET A 1 16.12 -33.54 50.79
N LYS A 2 14.99 -33.72 51.41
CA LYS A 2 13.69 -33.64 50.68
C LYS A 2 13.30 -32.23 50.23
N LEU A 3 13.71 -31.19 50.90
CA LEU A 3 13.39 -29.81 50.59
C LEU A 3 14.13 -29.28 49.33
N LYS A 4 15.35 -29.74 49.10
CA LYS A 4 16.15 -29.35 47.93
C LYS A 4 15.61 -29.95 46.60
N THR A 5 15.03 -31.11 46.67
CA THR A 5 14.47 -31.80 45.48
C THR A 5 13.16 -31.17 45.06
N ILE A 6 12.36 -30.67 46.00
CA ILE A 6 11.08 -30.01 45.71
C ILE A 6 11.35 -28.61 45.07
N LEU A 7 12.39 -27.92 45.52
CA LEU A 7 12.75 -26.63 44.96
C LEU A 7 13.25 -26.73 43.50
N LEU A 8 13.94 -27.80 43.17
CA LEU A 8 14.46 -28.03 41.82
C LEU A 8 13.33 -28.37 40.82
N THR A 9 12.34 -29.13 41.26
CA THR A 9 11.19 -29.44 40.42
C THR A 9 10.26 -28.25 40.18
N ALA A 10 10.10 -27.38 41.17
CA ALA A 10 9.34 -26.14 40.99
C ALA A 10 10.00 -25.16 40.02
N LEU A 11 11.34 -25.09 40.07
CA LEU A 11 12.09 -24.22 39.13
C LEU A 11 12.04 -24.72 37.69
N ALA A 12 12.08 -26.03 37.48
CA ALA A 12 11.95 -26.65 36.17
C ALA A 12 10.57 -26.43 35.56
N ALA A 13 9.50 -26.47 36.35
CA ALA A 13 8.14 -26.20 35.88
C ALA A 13 7.91 -24.73 35.47
N VAL A 14 8.53 -23.81 36.16
CA VAL A 14 8.46 -22.36 35.81
C VAL A 14 9.18 -22.09 34.50
N LEU A 15 10.31 -22.75 34.24
CA LEU A 15 11.04 -22.60 32.97
C LEU A 15 10.29 -23.14 31.75
N LEU A 16 9.53 -24.24 31.95
CA LEU A 16 8.71 -24.80 30.87
C LEU A 16 7.49 -23.95 30.54
N CYS A 17 6.92 -23.23 31.49
CA CYS A 17 5.80 -22.32 31.26
C CYS A 17 6.23 -21.05 30.52
N SER A 18 7.45 -20.55 30.73
CA SER A 18 7.94 -19.35 30.02
C SER A 18 8.28 -19.64 28.55
N CYS A 19 8.73 -20.86 28.22
CA CYS A 19 8.98 -21.25 26.83
C CYS A 19 7.71 -21.39 25.99
N SER A 20 6.57 -21.73 26.57
CA SER A 20 5.32 -21.87 25.82
C SER A 20 4.69 -20.52 25.42
N ASP A 21 4.92 -19.47 26.20
CA ASP A 21 4.42 -18.12 25.89
C ASP A 21 5.24 -17.43 24.78
N GLU A 22 6.55 -17.68 24.71
CA GLU A 22 7.39 -17.18 23.63
C GLU A 22 7.04 -17.80 22.28
N ASN A 23 6.65 -19.06 22.24
CA ASN A 23 6.25 -19.73 21.00
C ASN A 23 4.93 -19.20 20.42
N LYS A 24 4.01 -18.72 21.24
CA LYS A 24 2.75 -18.12 20.77
C LYS A 24 2.98 -16.77 20.08
N ASN A 25 3.91 -15.98 20.57
CA ASN A 25 4.26 -14.70 19.96
C ASN A 25 5.01 -14.87 18.63
N LEU A 26 5.82 -15.92 18.49
CA LEU A 26 6.52 -16.22 17.25
C LEU A 26 5.58 -16.68 16.13
N LEU A 27 4.50 -17.37 16.45
CA LEU A 27 3.51 -17.82 15.47
C LEU A 27 2.68 -16.68 14.86
N ASP A 28 2.45 -15.59 15.62
CA ASP A 28 1.74 -14.42 15.13
C ASP A 28 2.60 -13.56 14.17
N TYR A 29 3.93 -13.65 14.25
CA TYR A 29 4.84 -12.97 13.33
C TYR A 29 4.98 -13.64 11.97
N ASP A 30 4.64 -14.90 11.86
CA ASP A 30 4.73 -15.68 10.62
C ASP A 30 3.40 -15.72 9.83
N LYS A 31 2.35 -15.07 10.34
CA LYS A 31 1.14 -14.90 9.54
C LYS A 31 1.42 -14.03 8.33
N ASP A 32 1.13 -14.59 7.17
CA ASP A 32 1.08 -13.83 5.93
C ASP A 32 -0.11 -12.86 6.00
N TYR A 33 0.20 -11.58 6.07
CA TYR A 33 -0.80 -10.54 5.96
C TYR A 33 -0.78 -10.02 4.53
N ASP A 34 -1.90 -10.16 3.86
CA ASP A 34 -2.15 -9.45 2.63
C ASP A 34 -2.55 -8.01 2.97
N PHE A 35 -1.97 -7.06 2.30
CA PHE A 35 -2.39 -5.67 2.42
C PHE A 35 -3.38 -5.31 1.31
N THR A 36 -4.18 -4.27 1.54
CA THR A 36 -4.95 -3.60 0.50
C THR A 36 -4.47 -2.17 0.34
N ALA A 37 -4.46 -1.67 -0.89
CA ALA A 37 -4.08 -0.30 -1.20
C ALA A 37 -5.19 0.39 -1.98
N GLU A 38 -5.55 1.58 -1.54
CA GLU A 38 -6.57 2.42 -2.15
C GLU A 38 -6.06 3.85 -2.30
N LEU A 39 -6.65 4.59 -3.21
CA LEU A 39 -6.44 6.02 -3.36
C LEU A 39 -7.70 6.78 -2.99
N THR A 40 -7.53 7.90 -2.33
CA THR A 40 -8.61 8.86 -2.07
C THR A 40 -8.21 10.25 -2.52
N THR A 41 -9.15 11.03 -3.04
CA THR A 41 -8.92 12.42 -3.43
C THR A 41 -10.14 13.28 -3.14
N GLN A 42 -9.89 14.56 -2.90
CA GLN A 42 -10.92 15.60 -2.77
C GLN A 42 -11.18 16.29 -4.12
N ALA A 43 -10.35 16.01 -5.13
CA ALA A 43 -10.47 16.65 -6.43
C ALA A 43 -11.71 16.14 -7.19
N THR A 44 -12.46 17.05 -7.76
CA THR A 44 -13.62 16.78 -8.61
C THR A 44 -13.31 16.98 -10.09
N ASP A 45 -12.43 17.91 -10.39
CA ASP A 45 -12.06 18.30 -11.76
C ASP A 45 -10.63 17.90 -12.09
N VAL A 46 -10.41 17.52 -13.34
CA VAL A 46 -9.10 17.29 -13.94
C VAL A 46 -8.81 18.43 -14.87
N ILE A 47 -7.90 19.30 -14.46
CA ILE A 47 -7.51 20.48 -15.22
C ILE A 47 -6.05 20.28 -15.67
N PRO A 48 -5.76 20.30 -16.97
CA PRO A 48 -4.38 20.17 -17.45
C PRO A 48 -3.44 21.16 -16.77
N ASN A 49 -2.25 20.70 -16.42
CA ASN A 49 -1.21 21.44 -15.70
C ASN A 49 -1.58 21.89 -14.27
N THR A 50 -2.62 21.31 -13.69
CA THR A 50 -2.99 21.54 -12.30
C THR A 50 -2.86 20.22 -11.53
N SER A 51 -2.02 20.21 -10.51
CA SER A 51 -1.75 19.00 -9.72
C SER A 51 -2.97 18.53 -8.94
N ILE A 52 -3.19 17.22 -8.95
CA ILE A 52 -4.19 16.53 -8.16
C ILE A 52 -3.47 15.68 -7.12
N ALA A 53 -3.86 15.84 -5.86
CA ALA A 53 -3.33 15.02 -4.77
C ALA A 53 -4.24 13.83 -4.47
N PHE A 54 -3.64 12.65 -4.39
CA PHE A 54 -4.28 11.42 -3.94
C PHE A 54 -3.60 10.95 -2.65
N SER A 55 -4.38 10.63 -1.65
CA SER A 55 -3.86 10.00 -0.44
C SER A 55 -3.83 8.48 -0.59
N VAL A 56 -2.71 7.89 -0.24
CA VAL A 56 -2.55 6.43 -0.23
C VAL A 56 -3.13 5.89 1.08
N VAL A 57 -4.04 4.95 0.98
CA VAL A 57 -4.63 4.23 2.11
C VAL A 57 -4.21 2.79 2.05
N ILE A 58 -3.40 2.35 3.01
CA ILE A 58 -2.94 0.97 3.14
C ILE A 58 -3.55 0.37 4.38
N LYS A 59 -4.22 -0.77 4.22
CA LYS A 59 -4.90 -1.51 5.29
C LYS A 59 -4.36 -2.93 5.35
N ASP A 60 -4.51 -3.54 6.51
CA ASP A 60 -4.20 -4.96 6.77
C ASP A 60 -2.72 -5.33 6.61
N ALA A 61 -1.85 -4.35 6.47
CA ALA A 61 -0.43 -4.59 6.58
C ALA A 61 -0.11 -5.10 7.98
N GLY A 62 0.41 -6.31 8.07
CA GLY A 62 0.70 -6.95 9.34
C GLY A 62 1.74 -6.23 10.19
N PRO A 63 2.07 -6.74 11.38
CA PRO A 63 3.00 -6.09 12.30
C PRO A 63 4.45 -6.02 11.78
N LYS A 64 4.82 -6.85 10.82
CA LYS A 64 6.05 -6.66 10.06
C LYS A 64 5.80 -5.53 9.07
N VAL A 65 6.46 -4.40 9.29
CA VAL A 65 6.46 -3.28 8.35
C VAL A 65 7.26 -3.71 7.12
N ASN A 66 6.63 -4.44 6.22
CA ASN A 66 7.21 -4.67 4.90
C ASN A 66 7.17 -3.35 4.14
N THR A 67 8.27 -3.01 3.52
CA THR A 67 8.32 -1.85 2.64
C THR A 67 7.44 -2.12 1.44
N ILE A 68 6.43 -1.28 1.24
CA ILE A 68 5.56 -1.34 0.07
C ILE A 68 6.15 -0.42 -1.00
N LYS A 69 6.37 -0.96 -2.18
CA LYS A 69 6.87 -0.24 -3.34
C LYS A 69 5.71 0.09 -4.28
N MET A 70 5.70 1.32 -4.75
CA MET A 70 4.71 1.77 -5.72
C MET A 70 5.39 2.09 -7.05
N SER A 71 4.80 1.61 -8.13
CA SER A 71 5.14 1.95 -9.51
C SER A 71 3.90 2.43 -10.26
N CYS A 72 4.07 3.02 -11.42
CA CYS A 72 2.94 3.51 -12.22
C CYS A 72 3.04 3.14 -13.70
N ILE A 73 1.88 3.02 -14.33
CA ILE A 73 1.70 2.98 -15.76
C ILE A 73 0.66 4.04 -16.10
N THR A 74 0.98 4.93 -17.04
CA THR A 74 0.05 5.95 -17.52
C THR A 74 -0.25 5.76 -19.00
N SER A 75 -1.39 6.26 -19.44
CA SER A 75 -1.73 6.34 -20.88
C SER A 75 -1.05 7.54 -21.59
N GLY A 76 -0.04 8.16 -21.00
CA GLY A 76 0.57 9.39 -21.49
C GLY A 76 -0.20 10.65 -21.11
N CYS A 77 -1.13 10.54 -20.17
CA CYS A 77 -2.01 11.65 -19.78
C CYS A 77 -1.42 12.60 -18.72
N GLY A 78 -0.23 12.34 -18.24
CA GLY A 78 0.41 13.17 -17.22
C GLY A 78 1.59 12.49 -16.55
N SER A 79 2.06 13.09 -15.47
CA SER A 79 3.15 12.57 -14.65
C SER A 79 2.69 12.33 -13.21
N ILE A 80 3.29 11.33 -12.56
CA ILE A 80 3.00 10.93 -11.18
C ILE A 80 4.27 11.07 -10.36
N SER A 81 4.15 11.69 -9.21
CA SER A 81 5.24 11.79 -8.24
C SER A 81 4.75 11.47 -6.82
N CYS A 82 5.66 10.93 -6.02
CA CYS A 82 5.42 10.64 -4.61
C CYS A 82 6.73 10.74 -3.86
N ASN A 83 6.71 11.30 -2.66
CA ASN A 83 7.89 11.44 -1.79
C ASN A 83 9.11 12.07 -2.52
N GLY A 84 8.87 13.05 -3.40
CA GLY A 84 9.91 13.73 -4.15
C GLY A 84 10.45 12.97 -5.36
N VAL A 85 9.91 11.80 -5.67
CA VAL A 85 10.31 10.99 -6.82
C VAL A 85 9.24 11.04 -7.89
N THR A 86 9.62 11.41 -9.11
CA THR A 86 8.74 11.29 -10.28
C THR A 86 8.86 9.89 -10.85
N LEU A 87 7.72 9.20 -10.92
CA LEU A 87 7.65 7.84 -11.45
C LEU A 87 7.57 7.90 -12.97
N GLN A 88 8.47 7.17 -13.62
CA GLN A 88 8.45 6.99 -15.07
C GLN A 88 7.99 5.55 -15.37
N GLU A 89 7.27 5.40 -16.48
CA GLU A 89 6.89 4.07 -16.94
C GLU A 89 8.11 3.15 -17.05
N GLN A 90 7.98 1.95 -16.53
CA GLN A 90 8.94 0.84 -16.62
C GLN A 90 10.25 0.99 -15.82
N SER A 91 10.51 2.06 -15.10
CA SER A 91 11.84 2.22 -14.51
C SER A 91 11.90 2.84 -13.12
N GLY A 92 10.86 2.73 -12.31
CA GLY A 92 11.00 3.30 -10.98
C GLY A 92 9.96 2.82 -10.00
N PHE A 93 10.41 2.61 -8.78
CA PHE A 93 9.50 2.49 -7.64
C PHE A 93 9.86 3.52 -6.61
N VAL A 94 8.88 3.86 -5.82
CA VAL A 94 9.04 4.65 -4.61
C VAL A 94 8.47 3.85 -3.45
N ASP A 95 9.15 3.92 -2.31
CA ASP A 95 8.64 3.32 -1.08
C ASP A 95 7.50 4.18 -0.56
N VAL A 96 6.38 3.56 -0.25
CA VAL A 96 5.18 4.23 0.23
C VAL A 96 4.66 3.59 1.51
N LYS A 97 3.93 4.40 2.27
CA LYS A 97 3.24 3.99 3.49
C LYS A 97 1.85 4.62 3.55
N ASN A 98 1.03 4.13 4.45
CA ASN A 98 -0.29 4.70 4.68
C ASN A 98 -0.20 6.21 4.99
N GLY A 99 -0.99 7.01 4.30
CA GLY A 99 -1.04 8.46 4.44
C GLY A 99 -0.09 9.23 3.51
N ASP A 100 0.76 8.57 2.75
CA ASP A 100 1.58 9.24 1.74
C ASP A 100 0.71 9.86 0.64
N VAL A 101 1.20 10.93 0.04
CA VAL A 101 0.48 11.67 -1.00
C VAL A 101 1.13 11.43 -2.35
N VAL A 102 0.32 10.96 -3.28
CA VAL A 102 0.66 10.85 -4.71
C VAL A 102 0.15 12.10 -5.41
N ASN A 103 1.04 12.79 -6.10
CA ASN A 103 0.69 13.96 -6.91
C ASN A 103 0.65 13.55 -8.38
N PHE A 104 -0.49 13.77 -9.00
CA PHE A 104 -0.68 13.59 -10.42
C PHE A 104 -0.78 14.95 -11.11
N MET A 105 0.07 15.17 -12.10
CA MET A 105 0.07 16.38 -12.95
C MET A 105 -0.48 16.02 -14.32
N PRO A 106 -1.77 16.25 -14.59
CA PRO A 106 -2.35 15.92 -15.89
C PRO A 106 -1.80 16.82 -16.98
N SER A 107 -1.50 16.24 -18.13
CA SER A 107 -1.22 16.96 -19.38
C SER A 107 -2.42 16.98 -20.32
N SER A 108 -3.43 16.17 -20.02
CA SER A 108 -4.68 16.01 -20.76
C SER A 108 -5.86 15.93 -19.79
N PRO A 109 -7.05 16.38 -20.19
CA PRO A 109 -8.26 16.25 -19.37
C PRO A 109 -8.80 14.81 -19.32
N SER A 110 -8.29 13.91 -20.14
CA SER A 110 -8.71 12.51 -20.21
C SER A 110 -7.52 11.57 -20.23
N GLY A 111 -7.73 10.34 -19.85
CA GLY A 111 -6.74 9.28 -19.83
C GLY A 111 -6.88 8.39 -18.61
N SER A 112 -5.89 7.57 -18.36
CA SER A 112 -5.86 6.68 -17.21
C SER A 112 -4.46 6.47 -16.68
N PHE A 113 -4.37 6.09 -15.43
CA PHE A 113 -3.15 5.55 -14.86
C PHE A 113 -3.47 4.41 -13.91
N ILE A 114 -2.51 3.52 -13.76
CA ILE A 114 -2.55 2.40 -12.82
C ILE A 114 -1.37 2.54 -11.87
N LEU A 115 -1.64 2.50 -10.59
CA LEU A 115 -0.62 2.35 -9.56
C LEU A 115 -0.55 0.90 -9.12
N THR A 116 0.66 0.38 -9.06
CA THR A 116 0.94 -0.97 -8.58
C THR A 116 1.69 -0.86 -7.26
N PHE A 117 1.09 -1.44 -6.22
CA PHE A 117 1.67 -1.51 -4.88
C PHE A 117 2.11 -2.94 -4.63
N SER A 118 3.34 -3.15 -4.24
CA SER A 118 3.87 -4.48 -3.99
C SER A 118 4.80 -4.53 -2.80
N ASP A 119 4.70 -5.59 -2.04
CA ASP A 119 5.71 -6.07 -1.12
C ASP A 119 6.30 -7.39 -1.64
N GLU A 120 7.03 -8.13 -0.82
CA GLU A 120 7.63 -9.40 -1.24
C GLU A 120 6.61 -10.50 -1.58
N LYS A 121 5.35 -10.37 -1.14
CA LYS A 121 4.33 -11.42 -1.21
C LYS A 121 3.06 -11.01 -1.95
N THR A 122 2.64 -9.77 -1.80
CA THR A 122 1.34 -9.26 -2.27
C THR A 122 1.54 -8.15 -3.28
N THR A 123 0.75 -8.17 -4.34
CA THR A 123 0.68 -7.10 -5.33
C THR A 123 -0.76 -6.63 -5.49
N GLU A 124 -0.97 -5.34 -5.28
CA GLU A 124 -2.26 -4.68 -5.45
C GLU A 124 -2.17 -3.62 -6.56
N ARG A 125 -3.19 -3.54 -7.38
CA ARG A 125 -3.28 -2.55 -8.46
C ARG A 125 -4.52 -1.68 -8.27
N TYR A 126 -4.37 -0.41 -8.58
CA TYR A 126 -5.44 0.57 -8.49
C TYR A 126 -5.49 1.42 -9.74
N GLU A 127 -6.64 1.46 -10.39
CA GLU A 127 -6.84 2.21 -11.63
C GLU A 127 -7.61 3.49 -11.38
N VAL A 128 -7.17 4.57 -12.03
CA VAL A 128 -7.87 5.85 -12.09
C VAL A 128 -8.12 6.19 -13.55
N VAL A 129 -9.37 6.42 -13.91
CA VAL A 129 -9.79 6.80 -15.27
C VAL A 129 -10.41 8.17 -15.23
N MET A 130 -9.95 9.04 -16.13
CA MET A 130 -10.43 10.41 -16.30
C MET A 130 -11.09 10.56 -17.66
N ARG A 131 -12.18 11.31 -17.71
CA ARG A 131 -12.90 11.63 -18.93
C ARG A 131 -13.08 13.13 -19.07
N GLU A 132 -12.96 13.61 -20.29
CA GLU A 132 -13.23 15.00 -20.62
C GLU A 132 -14.73 15.30 -20.59
N ARG A 133 -15.08 16.44 -20.00
CA ARG A 133 -16.41 17.02 -20.15
C ARG A 133 -16.51 17.71 -21.51
N ALA A 134 -17.51 17.35 -22.28
CA ALA A 134 -17.67 17.83 -23.66
C ALA A 134 -17.48 19.36 -23.77
N ASN A 135 -16.55 19.79 -24.64
CA ASN A 135 -16.29 21.18 -25.02
C ASN A 135 -15.82 22.10 -23.87
N THR A 136 -15.28 21.57 -22.79
CA THR A 136 -14.83 22.39 -21.66
C THR A 136 -13.32 22.45 -21.50
N GLY A 137 -12.56 21.54 -22.10
CA GLY A 137 -11.12 21.39 -21.88
C GLY A 137 -10.77 20.92 -20.45
N LYS A 138 -11.77 20.54 -19.67
CA LYS A 138 -11.66 20.01 -18.30
C LYS A 138 -12.17 18.59 -18.26
N GLY A 139 -11.59 17.80 -17.41
CA GLY A 139 -12.03 16.43 -17.17
C GLY A 139 -12.58 16.23 -15.76
N TYR A 140 -12.93 15.00 -15.48
CA TYR A 140 -13.35 14.53 -14.17
C TYR A 140 -12.87 13.10 -13.97
N ILE A 141 -12.71 12.70 -12.73
CA ILE A 141 -12.40 11.31 -12.38
C ILE A 141 -13.69 10.51 -12.53
N SER A 142 -13.75 9.65 -13.55
CA SER A 142 -14.93 8.85 -13.85
C SER A 142 -14.91 7.49 -13.15
N TRP A 143 -13.73 7.02 -12.77
CA TRP A 143 -13.53 5.71 -12.20
C TRP A 143 -12.28 5.67 -11.32
N MET A 144 -12.42 5.14 -10.13
CA MET A 144 -11.33 4.83 -9.21
C MET A 144 -11.63 3.47 -8.59
N HIS A 145 -10.81 2.47 -8.86
CA HIS A 145 -11.12 1.11 -8.44
C HIS A 145 -9.89 0.22 -8.32
N PRO A 146 -9.84 -0.67 -7.34
CA PRO A 146 -8.87 -1.76 -7.33
C PRO A 146 -9.05 -2.65 -8.56
N LEU A 147 -7.95 -3.03 -9.19
CA LEU A 147 -7.93 -4.03 -10.25
C LEU A 147 -7.66 -5.39 -9.64
N TYR A 148 -8.65 -6.25 -9.67
CA TYR A 148 -8.49 -7.64 -9.27
C TYR A 148 -7.98 -8.46 -10.46
N GLU A 149 -6.85 -9.12 -10.29
CA GLU A 149 -6.35 -10.04 -11.29
C GLU A 149 -7.21 -11.31 -11.31
N GLY A 150 -7.76 -11.61 -12.46
CA GLY A 150 -8.17 -12.94 -12.83
C GLY A 150 -9.39 -13.53 -12.13
N ILE A 151 -10.49 -13.15 -12.57
CA ILE A 151 -11.67 -14.04 -12.57
C ILE A 151 -11.98 -14.42 -13.99
#